data_f3c2eb22a301a6013ecfe9f668667183
#
_entry.id   f3c2eb22a301a6013ecfe9f668667183
#
_cell.length_a   1.000
_cell.length_b   1.000
_cell.length_c   1.000
_cell.angle_alpha   90.00
_cell.angle_beta   90.00
_cell.angle_gamma   90.00
#
_symmetry.space_group_name_H-M   'P 1'
#
loop_
_entity.id
_entity.type
_entity.pdbx_description
1 polymer ?
#
loop_
_entity_poly.entity_id
_entity_poly.type
_entity_poly.pdbx_seq_one_letter_code
_entity_poly.pdbx_strand_id
1 'polypeptide(L)'
;MSVLAFVLGSFSGLAQGQSSSANTINVVTSAVPFLRISPDARSGGMGDVGVATNPDANSSFWNLAKNPFNTSPGGVAFTYTPWLKDLGLNDVYLISGAGYYKLDDEQAISGSLRYFSLGNIQFTDNFGNELTSYRPREFSIDAGYSRKLSDKLSMGIALRYINSNLASGTINNVAYKAGTAVAADLGLFHTSVKADGSGFNYGIVLSNLGSKISYTSDATQKDYIPANLGLGAAYTTAIDESNKITFALDLHKLLVPTPPALGDSTGLVNYRSQGVVSSWFKSFGDAPGGFSEEIKEVQASLGAEYWYANQFALRAGYFYENPIKGNRKYFTMGAGLKYNNFGLNFSYLLPSGNGVNRNPLSNTLRFSLFFDFGGDSGSSSTTPSTDTGGSPSNN
;
A
#
# COMPACT_ATOMS: atom_id res chain seq x y z
N MET A 1 19.29 12.26 43.55
CA MET A 1 20.69 11.81 43.39
C MET A 1 20.70 10.30 43.56
N SER A 2 20.83 9.55 42.48
CA SER A 2 21.27 8.14 42.51
C SER A 2 21.72 7.78 41.11
N VAL A 3 22.98 7.43 41.02
CA VAL A 3 23.79 7.14 39.87
C VAL A 3 23.48 5.73 39.37
N LEU A 4 23.12 5.57 38.11
CA LEU A 4 23.05 4.26 37.46
C LEU A 4 24.35 4.02 36.70
N ALA A 5 25.20 3.15 37.24
CA ALA A 5 26.45 2.73 36.65
C ALA A 5 26.19 1.72 35.52
N PHE A 6 26.66 2.01 34.32
CA PHE A 6 26.68 1.09 33.17
C PHE A 6 27.96 0.26 33.22
N VAL A 7 27.81 -1.05 33.35
CA VAL A 7 28.91 -2.02 33.29
C VAL A 7 29.17 -2.33 31.82
N LEU A 8 30.31 -1.84 31.32
CA LEU A 8 30.90 -2.23 30.02
C LEU A 8 31.70 -3.53 30.24
N GLY A 9 31.09 -4.64 29.81
CA GLY A 9 31.79 -5.93 29.69
C GLY A 9 32.53 -6.01 28.36
N SER A 10 33.84 -6.02 28.38
CA SER A 10 34.74 -6.24 27.25
C SER A 10 34.65 -7.68 26.76
N PHE A 11 34.07 -7.93 25.59
CA PHE A 11 34.23 -9.20 24.87
C PHE A 11 35.28 -9.03 23.79
N SER A 12 36.50 -9.47 24.11
CA SER A 12 37.56 -9.72 23.14
C SER A 12 37.33 -11.12 22.57
N GLY A 13 36.73 -11.24 21.39
CA GLY A 13 36.50 -12.49 20.65
C GLY A 13 37.10 -12.38 19.26
N LEU A 14 38.17 -13.09 19.04
CA LEU A 14 38.88 -13.56 17.86
C LEU A 14 38.25 -13.15 16.50
N ALA A 15 38.90 -12.22 15.84
CA ALA A 15 38.70 -11.91 14.43
C ALA A 15 39.23 -13.09 13.57
N GLN A 16 38.36 -14.00 13.20
CA GLN A 16 38.57 -14.82 12.00
C GLN A 16 38.10 -14.01 10.79
N GLY A 17 39.02 -13.76 9.86
CA GLY A 17 38.76 -13.03 8.64
C GLY A 17 37.69 -13.71 7.80
N GLN A 18 36.47 -13.23 7.90
CA GLN A 18 35.46 -13.41 6.86
C GLN A 18 35.68 -12.31 5.82
N SER A 19 36.03 -12.75 4.62
CA SER A 19 36.04 -11.90 3.43
C SER A 19 34.70 -11.17 3.36
N SER A 20 34.75 -9.86 3.40
CA SER A 20 33.62 -8.94 3.39
C SER A 20 32.81 -9.09 2.10
N SER A 21 31.76 -9.88 2.11
CA SER A 21 30.66 -9.82 1.14
C SER A 21 29.74 -8.60 1.43
N ALA A 22 30.28 -7.54 1.98
CA ALA A 22 29.55 -6.47 2.63
C ALA A 22 28.77 -5.53 1.69
N ASN A 23 28.73 -5.77 0.36
CA ASN A 23 28.02 -4.90 -0.58
C ASN A 23 27.40 -5.61 -1.79
N THR A 24 27.07 -6.87 -1.70
CA THR A 24 26.26 -7.50 -2.76
C THR A 24 24.81 -7.00 -2.65
N ILE A 25 24.34 -6.34 -3.71
CA ILE A 25 22.94 -5.95 -3.84
C ILE A 25 22.13 -7.25 -3.86
N ASN A 26 21.28 -7.44 -2.86
CA ASN A 26 20.41 -8.60 -2.71
C ASN A 26 18.98 -8.19 -2.47
N VAL A 27 18.27 -7.87 -3.56
CA VAL A 27 16.89 -7.39 -3.52
C VAL A 27 15.94 -8.56 -3.49
N VAL A 28 15.03 -8.57 -2.51
CA VAL A 28 13.91 -9.52 -2.49
C VAL A 28 12.95 -9.17 -3.63
N THR A 29 12.90 -10.04 -4.63
CA THR A 29 12.08 -9.84 -5.83
C THR A 29 10.82 -10.70 -5.79
N SER A 30 9.75 -10.20 -6.40
CA SER A 30 8.49 -10.92 -6.54
C SER A 30 7.90 -10.70 -7.92
N ALA A 31 7.08 -11.61 -8.39
CA ALA A 31 6.20 -11.38 -9.53
C ALA A 31 5.14 -10.34 -9.18
N VAL A 32 4.42 -9.84 -10.19
CA VAL A 32 3.30 -8.88 -10.07
C VAL A 32 3.60 -7.68 -9.17
N PRO A 33 4.72 -6.97 -9.40
CA PRO A 33 5.16 -5.87 -8.54
C PRO A 33 4.20 -4.67 -8.54
N PHE A 34 3.26 -4.60 -9.49
CA PHE A 34 2.23 -3.56 -9.54
C PHE A 34 1.35 -3.52 -8.28
N LEU A 35 1.23 -4.63 -7.55
CA LEU A 35 0.51 -4.71 -6.27
C LEU A 35 1.18 -3.89 -5.16
N ARG A 36 2.46 -3.53 -5.33
CA ARG A 36 3.23 -2.71 -4.38
C ARG A 36 3.25 -1.22 -4.72
N ILE A 37 2.69 -0.84 -5.86
CA ILE A 37 2.57 0.57 -6.24
C ILE A 37 1.47 1.20 -5.40
N SER A 38 1.74 2.38 -4.81
CA SER A 38 0.74 3.16 -4.08
C SER A 38 -0.47 3.45 -4.96
N PRO A 39 -1.66 2.99 -4.59
CA PRO A 39 -2.83 3.02 -5.47
C PRO A 39 -3.63 4.31 -5.42
N ASP A 40 -3.36 5.21 -4.47
CA ASP A 40 -4.12 6.43 -4.27
C ASP A 40 -3.24 7.65 -3.99
N ALA A 41 -3.79 8.85 -4.23
CA ALA A 41 -3.06 10.09 -4.09
C ALA A 41 -2.98 10.57 -2.62
N ARG A 42 -3.89 10.18 -1.73
CA ARG A 42 -3.81 10.57 -0.32
C ARG A 42 -2.59 9.93 0.33
N SER A 43 -2.51 8.61 0.30
CA SER A 43 -1.38 7.87 0.86
C SER A 43 -0.10 8.13 0.09
N GLY A 44 -0.18 8.24 -1.25
CA GLY A 44 0.96 8.62 -2.08
C GLY A 44 1.56 9.99 -1.76
N GLY A 45 0.76 10.93 -1.25
CA GLY A 45 1.23 12.23 -0.75
C GLY A 45 1.84 12.17 0.65
N MET A 46 1.66 11.07 1.36
CA MET A 46 2.12 10.83 2.73
C MET A 46 3.27 9.80 2.79
N GLY A 47 4.07 9.63 1.72
CA GLY A 47 5.16 8.65 1.70
C GLY A 47 4.70 7.20 1.63
N ASP A 48 3.52 6.96 1.06
CA ASP A 48 2.89 5.65 0.95
C ASP A 48 2.47 5.05 2.32
N VAL A 49 2.01 5.89 3.25
CA VAL A 49 1.43 5.50 4.53
C VAL A 49 -0.08 5.29 4.38
N GLY A 50 -0.60 4.17 4.86
CA GLY A 50 -2.03 3.86 4.73
C GLY A 50 -2.59 2.85 5.73
N VAL A 51 -1.75 2.08 6.43
CA VAL A 51 -2.17 0.96 7.28
C VAL A 51 -3.02 1.41 8.48
N ALA A 52 -2.66 2.54 9.10
CA ALA A 52 -3.34 3.04 10.30
C ALA A 52 -3.90 4.47 10.16
N THR A 53 -3.83 5.09 8.98
CA THR A 53 -4.46 6.38 8.72
C THR A 53 -5.97 6.33 8.93
N ASN A 54 -6.59 7.48 9.17
CA ASN A 54 -8.05 7.56 9.30
C ASN A 54 -8.74 6.93 8.09
N PRO A 55 -9.87 6.22 8.32
CA PRO A 55 -10.61 5.51 7.27
C PRO A 55 -11.04 6.43 6.11
N ASP A 56 -11.04 5.89 4.91
CA ASP A 56 -11.56 6.50 3.68
C ASP A 56 -11.94 5.43 2.64
N ALA A 57 -12.38 5.86 1.46
CA ALA A 57 -12.77 4.94 0.38
C ALA A 57 -11.60 4.08 -0.17
N ASN A 58 -10.34 4.50 0.04
CA ASN A 58 -9.15 3.75 -0.36
C ASN A 58 -8.65 2.76 0.70
N SER A 59 -9.32 2.68 1.85
CA SER A 59 -8.92 1.81 2.98
C SER A 59 -8.73 0.35 2.56
N SER A 60 -9.50 -0.14 1.59
CA SER A 60 -9.42 -1.51 1.07
C SER A 60 -8.05 -1.86 0.47
N PHE A 61 -7.29 -0.88 -0.01
CA PHE A 61 -5.94 -1.12 -0.54
C PHE A 61 -4.88 -1.29 0.55
N TRP A 62 -5.11 -0.68 1.73
CA TRP A 62 -4.11 -0.58 2.81
C TRP A 62 -4.46 -1.46 4.00
N ASN A 63 -5.66 -1.28 4.53
CA ASN A 63 -6.20 -2.05 5.63
C ASN A 63 -7.73 -1.99 5.62
N LEU A 64 -8.38 -3.02 5.07
CA LEU A 64 -9.83 -3.04 4.96
C LEU A 64 -10.54 -3.08 6.32
N ALA A 65 -9.85 -3.46 7.40
CA ALA A 65 -10.41 -3.44 8.75
C ALA A 65 -10.80 -2.02 9.20
N LYS A 66 -10.34 -0.96 8.54
CA LYS A 66 -10.75 0.43 8.80
C LYS A 66 -12.20 0.71 8.37
N ASN A 67 -12.73 -0.01 7.39
CA ASN A 67 -14.00 0.32 6.74
C ASN A 67 -15.19 0.47 7.69
N PRO A 68 -15.40 -0.36 8.73
CA PRO A 68 -16.52 -0.18 9.66
C PRO A 68 -16.45 1.11 10.48
N PHE A 69 -15.28 1.77 10.54
CA PHE A 69 -15.08 3.04 11.25
C PHE A 69 -15.23 4.28 10.34
N ASN A 70 -15.55 4.10 9.07
CA ASN A 70 -15.88 5.23 8.22
C ASN A 70 -17.12 5.96 8.74
N THR A 71 -17.10 7.29 8.62
CA THR A 71 -18.23 8.15 9.02
C THR A 71 -19.38 8.06 8.03
N SER A 72 -19.10 7.92 6.74
CA SER A 72 -20.10 7.76 5.68
C SER A 72 -20.56 6.31 5.59
N PRO A 73 -21.83 6.04 5.22
CA PRO A 73 -22.33 4.68 5.04
C PRO A 73 -21.69 3.94 3.88
N GLY A 74 -21.07 4.65 2.95
CA GLY A 74 -20.32 4.08 1.85
C GLY A 74 -19.50 5.12 1.13
N GLY A 75 -18.62 4.67 0.25
CA GLY A 75 -17.81 5.57 -0.57
C GLY A 75 -17.07 4.82 -1.66
N VAL A 76 -16.71 5.55 -2.71
CA VAL A 76 -15.90 5.05 -3.84
C VAL A 76 -14.78 6.03 -4.14
N ALA A 77 -13.67 5.51 -4.62
CA ALA A 77 -12.54 6.30 -5.06
C ALA A 77 -11.95 5.74 -6.35
N PHE A 78 -11.44 6.62 -7.19
CA PHE A 78 -10.74 6.29 -8.44
C PHE A 78 -9.45 7.08 -8.52
N THR A 79 -8.38 6.43 -8.94
CA THR A 79 -7.07 7.05 -9.07
C THR A 79 -6.47 6.71 -10.43
N TYR A 80 -5.88 7.72 -11.06
CA TYR A 80 -5.06 7.59 -12.25
C TYR A 80 -3.63 8.02 -11.94
N THR A 81 -2.66 7.14 -12.23
CA THR A 81 -1.24 7.36 -12.00
C THR A 81 -0.49 7.08 -13.30
N PRO A 82 -0.10 8.11 -14.07
CA PRO A 82 0.88 7.95 -15.13
C PRO A 82 2.20 7.48 -14.52
N TRP A 83 2.78 6.41 -15.07
CA TRP A 83 3.92 5.74 -14.50
C TRP A 83 5.16 5.89 -15.39
N LEU A 84 6.35 6.04 -14.79
CA LEU A 84 7.64 6.14 -15.48
C LEU A 84 7.70 7.23 -16.58
N LYS A 85 6.94 8.31 -16.45
CA LYS A 85 6.96 9.44 -17.40
C LYS A 85 8.33 10.07 -17.57
N ASP A 86 9.13 10.05 -16.53
CA ASP A 86 10.51 10.57 -16.53
C ASP A 86 11.42 9.80 -17.50
N LEU A 87 11.08 8.57 -17.84
CA LEU A 87 11.76 7.74 -18.83
C LEU A 87 11.20 7.91 -20.25
N GLY A 88 10.30 8.89 -20.47
CA GLY A 88 9.66 9.12 -21.76
C GLY A 88 8.52 8.15 -22.10
N LEU A 89 8.10 7.30 -21.17
CA LEU A 89 7.01 6.35 -21.38
C LEU A 89 5.66 7.04 -21.16
N ASN A 90 4.87 7.18 -22.21
CA ASN A 90 3.59 7.91 -22.15
C ASN A 90 2.36 7.00 -22.07
N ASP A 91 2.52 5.70 -22.28
CA ASP A 91 1.48 4.68 -22.33
C ASP A 91 1.54 3.67 -21.18
N VAL A 92 2.43 3.92 -20.21
CA VAL A 92 2.53 3.17 -18.94
C VAL A 92 1.74 3.90 -17.86
N TYR A 93 0.76 3.23 -17.26
CA TYR A 93 -0.07 3.83 -16.21
C TYR A 93 -0.72 2.79 -15.30
N LEU A 94 -1.04 3.21 -14.08
CA LEU A 94 -1.87 2.47 -13.14
C LEU A 94 -3.22 3.18 -12.99
N ILE A 95 -4.31 2.42 -13.12
CA ILE A 95 -5.65 2.83 -12.70
C ILE A 95 -6.03 2.01 -11.47
N SER A 96 -6.55 2.67 -10.47
CA SER A 96 -7.04 2.03 -9.23
C SER A 96 -8.43 2.51 -8.93
N GLY A 97 -9.28 1.60 -8.46
CA GLY A 97 -10.60 1.91 -7.95
C GLY A 97 -10.87 1.13 -6.68
N ALA A 98 -11.45 1.76 -5.68
CA ALA A 98 -11.86 1.11 -4.44
C ALA A 98 -13.18 1.65 -3.95
N GLY A 99 -13.86 0.86 -3.13
CA GLY A 99 -15.08 1.29 -2.48
C GLY A 99 -15.43 0.38 -1.31
N TYR A 100 -16.29 0.91 -0.48
CA TYR A 100 -16.87 0.19 0.64
C TYR A 100 -18.33 0.57 0.82
N TYR A 101 -19.08 -0.31 1.48
CA TYR A 101 -20.43 -0.08 1.91
C TYR A 101 -20.63 -0.72 3.29
N LYS A 102 -21.11 0.07 4.27
CA LYS A 102 -21.45 -0.41 5.60
C LYS A 102 -22.81 -1.12 5.53
N LEU A 103 -22.85 -2.35 5.97
CA LEU A 103 -24.11 -3.11 6.09
C LEU A 103 -24.89 -2.66 7.31
N ASP A 104 -24.16 -2.29 8.37
CA ASP A 104 -24.62 -1.74 9.63
C ASP A 104 -23.47 -0.96 10.31
N ASP A 105 -23.62 -0.59 11.57
CA ASP A 105 -22.60 0.15 12.31
C ASP A 105 -21.38 -0.68 12.67
N GLU A 106 -21.44 -2.00 12.53
CA GLU A 106 -20.37 -2.92 12.89
C GLU A 106 -19.69 -3.54 11.66
N GLN A 107 -20.37 -3.62 10.51
CA GLN A 107 -19.95 -4.43 9.38
C GLN A 107 -19.86 -3.63 8.09
N ALA A 108 -18.87 -3.95 7.28
CA ALA A 108 -18.74 -3.38 5.95
C ALA A 108 -18.25 -4.42 4.95
N ILE A 109 -18.75 -4.31 3.73
CA ILE A 109 -18.20 -4.97 2.55
C ILE A 109 -17.36 -3.96 1.78
N SER A 110 -16.40 -4.47 1.02
CA SER A 110 -15.53 -3.62 0.21
C SER A 110 -15.05 -4.33 -1.04
N GLY A 111 -14.63 -3.56 -2.02
CA GLY A 111 -14.02 -4.07 -3.23
C GLY A 111 -12.95 -3.14 -3.74
N SER A 112 -12.01 -3.68 -4.48
CA SER A 112 -11.01 -2.88 -5.17
C SER A 112 -10.57 -3.49 -6.49
N LEU A 113 -10.05 -2.64 -7.37
CA LEU A 113 -9.52 -2.98 -8.68
C LEU A 113 -8.21 -2.23 -8.88
N ARG A 114 -7.20 -2.90 -9.39
CA ARG A 114 -5.98 -2.29 -9.94
C ARG A 114 -5.79 -2.79 -11.36
N TYR A 115 -5.52 -1.88 -12.28
CA TYR A 115 -5.17 -2.19 -13.68
C TYR A 115 -3.89 -1.45 -14.03
N PHE A 116 -2.87 -2.20 -14.41
CA PHE A 116 -1.55 -1.68 -14.78
C PHE A 116 -1.26 -1.99 -16.26
N SER A 117 -1.13 -0.93 -17.05
CA SER A 117 -0.64 -1.00 -18.43
C SER A 117 0.86 -0.78 -18.43
N LEU A 118 1.60 -1.69 -19.06
CA LEU A 118 3.05 -1.56 -19.22
C LEU A 118 3.44 -0.92 -20.57
N GLY A 119 2.45 -0.38 -21.28
CA GLY A 119 2.68 0.26 -22.58
C GLY A 119 2.78 -0.73 -23.73
N ASN A 120 3.21 -0.25 -24.88
CA ASN A 120 3.41 -1.05 -26.07
C ASN A 120 4.89 -1.45 -26.20
N ILE A 121 5.16 -2.74 -26.29
CA ILE A 121 6.51 -3.29 -26.46
C ILE A 121 6.63 -3.77 -27.91
N GLN A 122 7.56 -3.18 -28.65
CA GLN A 122 7.93 -3.65 -29.99
C GLN A 122 9.03 -4.71 -29.88
N PHE A 123 8.74 -5.92 -30.30
CA PHE A 123 9.75 -6.96 -30.42
C PHE A 123 10.56 -6.74 -31.69
N THR A 124 11.84 -7.01 -31.61
CA THR A 124 12.77 -6.98 -32.76
C THR A 124 13.52 -8.30 -32.87
N ASP A 125 13.95 -8.65 -34.07
CA ASP A 125 14.89 -9.75 -34.27
C ASP A 125 16.33 -9.33 -33.88
N ASN A 126 17.28 -10.27 -33.99
CA ASN A 126 18.69 -10.01 -33.69
C ASN A 126 19.36 -9.01 -34.64
N PHE A 127 18.69 -8.61 -35.73
CA PHE A 127 19.18 -7.64 -36.70
C PHE A 127 18.49 -6.28 -36.54
N GLY A 128 17.57 -6.15 -35.56
CA GLY A 128 16.84 -4.92 -35.29
C GLY A 128 15.58 -4.74 -36.15
N ASN A 129 15.17 -5.72 -36.94
CA ASN A 129 13.92 -5.66 -37.71
C ASN A 129 12.73 -5.81 -36.76
N GLU A 130 11.72 -4.97 -36.95
CA GLU A 130 10.48 -5.04 -36.16
C GLU A 130 9.74 -6.35 -36.44
N LEU A 131 9.38 -7.04 -35.37
CA LEU A 131 8.55 -8.24 -35.39
C LEU A 131 7.10 -7.87 -35.06
N THR A 132 6.60 -8.41 -33.96
CA THR A 132 5.24 -8.11 -33.50
C THR A 132 5.29 -7.15 -32.31
N SER A 133 4.26 -6.33 -32.17
CA SER A 133 4.07 -5.51 -30.99
C SER A 133 3.14 -6.24 -30.01
N TYR A 134 3.39 -6.06 -28.73
CA TYR A 134 2.60 -6.62 -27.65
C TYR A 134 2.35 -5.57 -26.58
N ARG A 135 1.17 -5.62 -25.98
CA ARG A 135 0.80 -4.70 -24.92
C ARG A 135 0.60 -5.45 -23.60
N PRO A 136 1.67 -5.60 -22.79
CA PRO A 136 1.59 -6.26 -21.49
C PRO A 136 0.66 -5.50 -20.55
N ARG A 137 -0.06 -6.27 -19.71
CA ARG A 137 -0.98 -5.70 -18.73
C ARG A 137 -1.15 -6.63 -17.54
N GLU A 138 -1.39 -6.04 -16.40
CA GLU A 138 -1.66 -6.75 -15.17
C GLU A 138 -2.90 -6.16 -14.51
N PHE A 139 -3.69 -6.99 -13.82
CA PHE A 139 -4.79 -6.49 -13.01
C PHE A 139 -5.05 -7.36 -11.79
N SER A 140 -5.66 -6.78 -10.76
CA SER A 140 -6.22 -7.49 -9.63
C SER A 140 -7.62 -6.99 -9.31
N ILE A 141 -8.45 -7.90 -8.82
CA ILE A 141 -9.80 -7.60 -8.31
C ILE A 141 -9.89 -8.20 -6.92
N ASP A 142 -10.39 -7.40 -5.96
CA ASP A 142 -10.53 -7.79 -4.57
C ASP A 142 -11.99 -7.67 -4.13
N ALA A 143 -12.40 -8.59 -3.27
CA ALA A 143 -13.66 -8.51 -2.52
C ALA A 143 -13.35 -8.76 -1.05
N GLY A 144 -13.87 -7.91 -0.16
CA GLY A 144 -13.54 -7.95 1.25
C GLY A 144 -14.75 -7.75 2.16
N TYR A 145 -14.60 -8.27 3.37
CA TYR A 145 -15.53 -8.12 4.47
C TYR A 145 -14.75 -7.71 5.72
N SER A 146 -15.32 -6.80 6.48
CA SER A 146 -14.73 -6.32 7.73
C SER A 146 -15.79 -6.12 8.80
N ARG A 147 -15.39 -6.36 10.07
CA ARG A 147 -16.30 -6.29 11.21
C ARG A 147 -15.59 -5.72 12.44
N LYS A 148 -16.31 -4.87 13.19
CA LYS A 148 -15.91 -4.47 14.54
C LYS A 148 -16.01 -5.68 15.48
N LEU A 149 -14.97 -5.87 16.27
CA LEU A 149 -14.92 -6.84 17.38
C LEU A 149 -15.24 -6.13 18.69
N SER A 150 -15.06 -4.81 18.73
CA SER A 150 -15.45 -3.91 19.82
C SER A 150 -15.56 -2.48 19.27
N ASP A 151 -15.96 -1.54 20.11
CA ASP A 151 -16.04 -0.11 19.75
C ASP A 151 -14.73 0.47 19.22
N LYS A 152 -13.59 -0.20 19.48
CA LYS A 152 -12.25 0.30 19.14
C LYS A 152 -11.45 -0.64 18.24
N LEU A 153 -11.88 -1.88 18.08
CA LEU A 153 -11.12 -2.90 17.34
C LEU A 153 -11.98 -3.51 16.24
N SER A 154 -11.41 -3.67 15.07
CA SER A 154 -12.01 -4.38 13.95
C SER A 154 -11.03 -5.34 13.29
N MET A 155 -11.56 -6.30 12.57
CA MET A 155 -10.83 -7.18 11.69
C MET A 155 -11.45 -7.18 10.28
N GLY A 156 -10.66 -7.60 9.30
CA GLY A 156 -11.16 -7.76 7.94
C GLY A 156 -10.39 -8.82 7.18
N ILE A 157 -11.07 -9.39 6.20
CA ILE A 157 -10.51 -10.35 5.26
C ILE A 157 -10.92 -9.96 3.84
N ALA A 158 -10.00 -10.03 2.90
CA ALA A 158 -10.30 -9.91 1.48
C ALA A 158 -9.74 -11.10 0.69
N LEU A 159 -10.40 -11.43 -0.40
CA LEU A 159 -9.90 -12.36 -1.41
C LEU A 159 -9.56 -11.57 -2.66
N ARG A 160 -8.43 -11.91 -3.26
CA ARG A 160 -7.85 -11.25 -4.44
C ARG A 160 -7.65 -12.23 -5.56
N TYR A 161 -8.13 -11.90 -6.75
CA TYR A 161 -7.75 -12.54 -8.00
C TYR A 161 -6.72 -11.67 -8.71
N ILE A 162 -5.65 -12.27 -9.22
CA ILE A 162 -4.53 -11.61 -9.91
C ILE A 162 -4.38 -12.23 -11.29
N ASN A 163 -4.26 -11.38 -12.31
CA ASN A 163 -3.93 -11.77 -13.66
C ASN A 163 -2.78 -10.90 -14.18
N SER A 164 -1.74 -11.55 -14.68
CA SER A 164 -0.56 -10.90 -15.23
C SER A 164 -0.28 -11.47 -16.62
N ASN A 165 -0.45 -10.66 -17.65
CA ASN A 165 -0.23 -11.03 -19.04
C ASN A 165 0.94 -10.20 -19.61
N LEU A 166 2.17 -10.68 -19.33
CA LEU A 166 3.41 -9.99 -19.72
C LEU A 166 3.90 -10.40 -21.09
N ALA A 167 3.61 -11.62 -21.53
CA ALA A 167 3.93 -12.15 -22.84
C ALA A 167 2.92 -13.24 -23.22
N SER A 168 2.70 -13.46 -24.50
CA SER A 168 1.90 -14.58 -25.00
C SER A 168 2.51 -15.14 -26.30
N GLY A 169 2.26 -16.44 -26.56
CA GLY A 169 2.81 -17.15 -27.70
C GLY A 169 4.16 -17.79 -27.40
N THR A 170 4.84 -18.26 -28.44
CA THR A 170 6.13 -18.95 -28.30
C THR A 170 7.27 -17.99 -28.64
N ILE A 171 8.15 -17.76 -27.67
CA ILE A 171 9.37 -16.95 -27.81
C ILE A 171 10.55 -17.83 -27.45
N ASN A 172 11.52 -17.97 -28.36
CA ASN A 172 12.71 -18.81 -28.18
C ASN A 172 12.38 -20.26 -27.73
N ASN A 173 11.40 -20.89 -28.36
CA ASN A 173 10.88 -22.23 -28.07
C ASN A 173 10.23 -22.37 -26.66
N VAL A 174 9.97 -21.29 -25.95
CA VAL A 174 9.23 -21.30 -24.70
C VAL A 174 7.82 -20.76 -24.92
N ALA A 175 6.81 -21.55 -24.61
CA ALA A 175 5.41 -21.13 -24.69
C ALA A 175 5.03 -20.30 -23.44
N TYR A 176 4.76 -19.03 -23.65
CA TYR A 176 4.31 -18.08 -22.62
C TYR A 176 2.78 -17.97 -22.59
N LYS A 177 2.24 -17.84 -21.43
CA LYS A 177 0.82 -17.62 -21.14
C LYS A 177 0.62 -16.60 -20.03
N ALA A 178 -0.60 -16.06 -19.92
CA ALA A 178 -0.95 -15.23 -18.80
C ALA A 178 -0.82 -16.02 -17.48
N GLY A 179 -0.13 -15.43 -16.53
CA GLY A 179 -0.04 -15.93 -15.17
C GLY A 179 -1.29 -15.54 -14.38
N THR A 180 -1.78 -16.43 -13.53
CA THR A 180 -2.88 -16.17 -12.59
C THR A 180 -2.50 -16.62 -11.20
N ALA A 181 -2.98 -15.88 -10.19
CA ALA A 181 -2.84 -16.23 -8.79
C ALA A 181 -4.08 -15.81 -8.00
N VAL A 182 -4.27 -16.45 -6.86
CA VAL A 182 -5.24 -16.04 -5.86
C VAL A 182 -4.52 -15.74 -4.56
N ALA A 183 -5.01 -14.74 -3.83
CA ALA A 183 -4.44 -14.33 -2.57
C ALA A 183 -5.54 -13.90 -1.59
N ALA A 184 -5.16 -13.84 -0.32
CA ALA A 184 -5.99 -13.26 0.74
C ALA A 184 -5.23 -12.14 1.44
N ASP A 185 -5.98 -11.15 1.92
CA ASP A 185 -5.49 -10.12 2.83
C ASP A 185 -6.21 -10.27 4.17
N LEU A 186 -5.47 -10.09 5.26
CA LEU A 186 -6.00 -10.07 6.62
C LEU A 186 -5.61 -8.74 7.26
N GLY A 187 -6.56 -8.06 7.89
CA GLY A 187 -6.33 -6.79 8.56
C GLY A 187 -6.87 -6.78 9.99
N LEU A 188 -6.14 -6.09 10.86
CA LEU A 188 -6.60 -5.66 12.17
C LEU A 188 -6.43 -4.15 12.26
N PHE A 189 -7.40 -3.48 12.86
CA PHE A 189 -7.35 -2.04 13.08
C PHE A 189 -7.91 -1.69 14.44
N HIS A 190 -7.15 -0.89 15.18
CA HIS A 190 -7.56 -0.36 16.47
C HIS A 190 -7.59 1.17 16.39
N THR A 191 -8.67 1.77 16.88
CA THR A 191 -8.82 3.22 17.00
C THR A 191 -9.11 3.64 18.43
N SER A 192 -8.47 4.72 18.87
CA SER A 192 -8.77 5.40 20.12
C SER A 192 -9.05 6.89 19.90
N VAL A 193 -9.48 7.22 18.68
CA VAL A 193 -9.85 8.58 18.31
C VAL A 193 -11.08 9.02 19.08
N LYS A 194 -11.00 10.19 19.70
CA LYS A 194 -12.06 10.83 20.50
C LYS A 194 -13.03 11.59 19.58
N ALA A 195 -14.09 12.13 20.19
CA ALA A 195 -15.09 12.91 19.45
C ALA A 195 -14.52 14.20 18.80
N ASP A 196 -13.46 14.78 19.38
CA ASP A 196 -12.75 15.94 18.82
C ASP A 196 -11.87 15.56 17.60
N GLY A 197 -11.74 14.25 17.31
CA GLY A 197 -10.89 13.71 16.26
C GLY A 197 -9.45 13.46 16.67
N SER A 198 -9.07 13.75 17.94
CA SER A 198 -7.72 13.46 18.46
C SER A 198 -7.61 12.03 18.94
N GLY A 199 -6.47 11.38 18.71
CA GLY A 199 -6.22 10.04 19.24
C GLY A 199 -5.25 9.23 18.39
N PHE A 200 -5.10 7.96 18.77
CA PHE A 200 -4.21 7.01 18.12
C PHE A 200 -4.98 5.97 17.34
N ASN A 201 -4.44 5.61 16.19
CA ASN A 201 -4.82 4.43 15.42
C ASN A 201 -3.61 3.51 15.28
N TYR A 202 -3.87 2.19 15.30
CA TYR A 202 -2.89 1.15 15.05
C TYR A 202 -3.45 0.15 14.04
N GLY A 203 -2.60 -0.39 13.19
CA GLY A 203 -3.00 -1.37 12.21
C GLY A 203 -1.96 -2.45 12.01
N ILE A 204 -2.43 -3.66 11.73
CA ILE A 204 -1.61 -4.79 11.30
C ILE A 204 -2.27 -5.35 10.05
N VAL A 205 -1.48 -5.60 9.01
CA VAL A 205 -1.96 -6.16 7.76
C VAL A 205 -1.02 -7.26 7.29
N LEU A 206 -1.60 -8.39 6.93
CA LEU A 206 -0.95 -9.41 6.12
C LEU A 206 -1.62 -9.34 4.74
N SER A 207 -0.89 -8.94 3.72
CA SER A 207 -1.44 -8.76 2.37
C SER A 207 -0.79 -9.69 1.36
N ASN A 208 -1.53 -10.02 0.30
CA ASN A 208 -1.09 -10.90 -0.77
C ASN A 208 -0.66 -12.30 -0.30
N LEU A 209 -1.27 -12.84 0.76
CA LEU A 209 -1.04 -14.22 1.19
C LEU A 209 -1.65 -15.17 0.16
N GLY A 210 -0.86 -15.65 -0.81
CA GLY A 210 -1.43 -16.37 -1.94
C GLY A 210 -0.50 -17.31 -2.66
N SER A 211 -1.01 -17.90 -3.74
CA SER A 211 -0.29 -18.86 -4.56
C SER A 211 0.86 -18.20 -5.31
N LYS A 212 1.88 -19.01 -5.68
CA LYS A 212 2.85 -18.58 -6.69
C LYS A 212 2.19 -18.45 -8.06
N ILE A 213 2.78 -17.64 -8.91
CA ILE A 213 2.35 -17.40 -10.28
C ILE A 213 3.34 -18.03 -11.27
N SER A 214 2.86 -18.50 -12.42
CA SER A 214 3.69 -19.03 -13.50
C SER A 214 3.25 -18.48 -14.84
N TYR A 215 4.20 -18.12 -15.67
CA TYR A 215 4.00 -17.60 -17.02
C TYR A 215 4.24 -18.64 -18.12
N THR A 216 4.61 -19.85 -17.75
CA THR A 216 4.85 -20.98 -18.64
C THR A 216 4.04 -22.21 -18.22
N SER A 217 4.04 -23.26 -19.03
CA SER A 217 3.46 -24.55 -18.64
C SER A 217 4.36 -25.36 -17.68
N ASP A 218 5.61 -24.94 -17.51
CA ASP A 218 6.53 -25.60 -16.60
C ASP A 218 6.14 -25.32 -15.13
N ALA A 219 5.72 -26.39 -14.44
CA ALA A 219 5.29 -26.30 -13.05
C ALA A 219 6.43 -25.96 -12.06
N THR A 220 7.68 -26.08 -12.49
CA THR A 220 8.87 -25.77 -11.67
C THR A 220 9.24 -24.29 -11.72
N GLN A 221 8.75 -23.56 -12.74
CA GLN A 221 9.02 -22.13 -12.92
C GLN A 221 7.88 -21.28 -12.37
N LYS A 222 7.79 -21.22 -11.03
CA LYS A 222 6.79 -20.41 -10.32
C LYS A 222 7.48 -19.39 -9.44
N ASP A 223 7.02 -18.15 -9.53
CA ASP A 223 7.55 -17.05 -8.76
C ASP A 223 6.58 -16.65 -7.64
N TYR A 224 7.11 -16.12 -6.53
CA TYR A 224 6.31 -15.64 -5.42
C TYR A 224 5.62 -14.33 -5.80
N ILE A 225 4.36 -14.18 -5.37
CA ILE A 225 3.67 -12.89 -5.35
C ILE A 225 4.12 -12.09 -4.11
N PRO A 226 3.95 -10.76 -4.05
CA PRO A 226 4.51 -9.94 -2.98
C PRO A 226 3.70 -10.04 -1.69
N ALA A 227 3.70 -11.21 -1.04
CA ALA A 227 3.17 -11.35 0.31
C ALA A 227 3.90 -10.39 1.25
N ASN A 228 3.17 -9.70 2.12
CA ASN A 228 3.71 -8.61 2.92
C ASN A 228 3.07 -8.52 4.30
N LEU A 229 3.90 -8.25 5.31
CA LEU A 229 3.47 -7.80 6.63
C LEU A 229 3.58 -6.27 6.68
N GLY A 230 2.51 -5.60 7.04
CA GLY A 230 2.45 -4.16 7.30
C GLY A 230 2.06 -3.88 8.75
N LEU A 231 2.80 -3.01 9.39
CA LEU A 231 2.52 -2.47 10.74
C LEU A 231 2.37 -0.97 10.61
N GLY A 232 1.29 -0.41 11.14
CA GLY A 232 1.02 1.02 11.06
C GLY A 232 0.63 1.63 12.39
N ALA A 233 1.01 2.89 12.58
CA ALA A 233 0.56 3.73 13.67
C ALA A 233 0.28 5.14 13.15
N ALA A 234 -0.78 5.77 13.65
CA ALA A 234 -1.10 7.15 13.34
C ALA A 234 -1.60 7.87 14.58
N TYR A 235 -1.20 9.13 14.73
CA TYR A 235 -1.66 10.02 15.78
C TYR A 235 -2.26 11.26 15.17
N THR A 236 -3.53 11.53 15.47
CA THR A 236 -4.21 12.76 15.08
C THR A 236 -4.36 13.67 16.28
N THR A 237 -4.07 14.95 16.11
CA THR A 237 -4.37 16.00 17.08
C THR A 237 -5.25 17.08 16.43
N ALA A 238 -6.34 17.40 17.07
CA ALA A 238 -7.13 18.60 16.76
C ALA A 238 -6.47 19.78 17.48
N ILE A 239 -6.06 20.79 16.72
CA ILE A 239 -5.50 22.04 17.26
C ILE A 239 -6.67 22.93 17.70
N ASP A 240 -7.71 22.97 16.89
CA ASP A 240 -9.00 23.59 17.13
C ASP A 240 -10.08 22.89 16.27
N GLU A 241 -11.30 23.46 16.24
CA GLU A 241 -12.44 22.90 15.49
C GLU A 241 -12.19 22.79 13.98
N SER A 242 -11.34 23.64 13.43
CA SER A 242 -11.05 23.72 12.00
C SER A 242 -9.71 23.07 11.62
N ASN A 243 -8.79 22.91 12.56
CA ASN A 243 -7.40 22.53 12.28
C ASN A 243 -7.03 21.19 12.92
N LYS A 244 -6.68 20.23 12.09
CA LYS A 244 -6.24 18.88 12.52
C LYS A 244 -4.94 18.50 11.83
N ILE A 245 -4.03 17.86 12.59
CA ILE A 245 -2.80 17.30 12.06
C ILE A 245 -2.74 15.81 12.42
N THR A 246 -2.40 14.99 11.45
CA THR A 246 -2.13 13.56 11.62
C THR A 246 -0.68 13.27 11.25
N PHE A 247 0.04 12.57 12.12
CA PHE A 247 1.34 11.97 11.84
C PHE A 247 1.16 10.46 11.77
N ALA A 248 1.80 9.82 10.80
CA ALA A 248 1.66 8.39 10.61
C ALA A 248 2.98 7.74 10.19
N LEU A 249 3.15 6.48 10.62
CA LEU A 249 4.29 5.62 10.34
C LEU A 249 3.78 4.26 9.92
N ASP A 250 4.27 3.75 8.80
CA ASP A 250 4.10 2.36 8.40
C ASP A 250 5.46 1.67 8.25
N LEU A 251 5.53 0.42 8.67
CA LEU A 251 6.65 -0.48 8.47
C LEU A 251 6.18 -1.69 7.67
N HIS A 252 6.88 -2.01 6.60
CA HIS A 252 6.54 -3.12 5.72
C HIS A 252 7.71 -4.09 5.56
N LYS A 253 7.42 -5.39 5.58
CA LYS A 253 8.37 -6.45 5.25
C LYS A 253 7.73 -7.43 4.29
N LEU A 254 8.43 -7.73 3.18
CA LEU A 254 8.02 -8.80 2.28
C LEU A 254 8.18 -10.16 2.97
N LEU A 255 7.14 -10.98 2.87
CA LEU A 255 7.13 -12.38 3.32
C LEU A 255 7.49 -13.32 2.16
N VAL A 256 8.54 -12.93 1.45
CA VAL A 256 9.09 -13.66 0.29
C VAL A 256 10.53 -14.02 0.63
N PRO A 257 10.95 -15.25 0.35
CA PRO A 257 12.32 -15.66 0.67
C PRO A 257 13.36 -14.82 -0.06
N THR A 258 14.52 -14.66 0.56
CA THR A 258 15.65 -14.03 -0.08
C THR A 258 16.10 -14.87 -1.30
N PRO A 259 16.21 -14.29 -2.50
CA PRO A 259 16.64 -15.03 -3.68
C PRO A 259 18.11 -15.47 -3.54
N PRO A 260 18.49 -16.64 -4.13
CA PRO A 260 19.87 -17.10 -4.11
C PRO A 260 20.78 -16.18 -4.93
N ALA A 261 22.08 -16.30 -4.72
CA ALA A 261 23.08 -15.55 -5.48
C ALA A 261 22.98 -15.85 -6.99
N LEU A 262 23.32 -14.85 -7.81
CA LEU A 262 23.36 -15.02 -9.26
C LEU A 262 24.31 -16.17 -9.65
N GLY A 263 23.83 -17.12 -10.48
CA GLY A 263 24.58 -18.30 -10.92
C GLY A 263 24.39 -19.53 -10.01
N ASP A 264 23.77 -19.42 -8.86
CA ASP A 264 23.42 -20.57 -8.02
C ASP A 264 22.16 -21.27 -8.53
N SER A 265 22.33 -22.18 -9.47
CA SER A 265 21.22 -22.95 -10.05
C SER A 265 20.54 -23.89 -9.05
N THR A 266 21.32 -24.50 -8.13
CA THR A 266 20.78 -25.36 -7.08
C THR A 266 19.96 -24.56 -6.07
N GLY A 267 20.47 -23.43 -5.62
CA GLY A 267 19.75 -22.48 -4.78
C GLY A 267 18.45 -22.01 -5.43
N LEU A 268 18.44 -21.74 -6.74
CA LEU A 268 17.25 -21.33 -7.47
C LEU A 268 16.18 -22.43 -7.52
N VAL A 269 16.56 -23.69 -7.73
CA VAL A 269 15.64 -24.83 -7.67
C VAL A 269 15.03 -24.95 -6.27
N ASN A 270 15.86 -24.87 -5.22
CA ASN A 270 15.40 -24.93 -3.83
C ASN A 270 14.46 -23.75 -3.50
N TYR A 271 14.81 -22.53 -3.90
CA TYR A 271 13.99 -21.33 -3.76
C TYR A 271 12.60 -21.51 -4.40
N ARG A 272 12.57 -22.02 -5.64
CA ARG A 272 11.32 -22.23 -6.37
C ARG A 272 10.50 -23.41 -5.87
N SER A 273 11.12 -24.43 -5.28
CA SER A 273 10.43 -25.60 -4.73
C SER A 273 9.84 -25.37 -3.33
N GLN A 274 10.32 -24.35 -2.60
CA GLN A 274 9.86 -24.07 -1.24
C GLN A 274 8.36 -23.75 -1.20
N GLY A 275 7.63 -24.34 -0.25
CA GLY A 275 6.20 -24.11 -0.06
C GLY A 275 5.89 -22.69 0.36
N VAL A 276 4.79 -22.11 -0.14
CA VAL A 276 4.41 -20.71 0.09
C VAL A 276 4.25 -20.37 1.57
N VAL A 277 3.48 -21.19 2.32
CA VAL A 277 3.27 -20.92 3.75
C VAL A 277 4.58 -21.00 4.54
N SER A 278 5.42 -21.97 4.21
CA SER A 278 6.76 -22.09 4.83
C SER A 278 7.63 -20.86 4.53
N SER A 279 7.51 -20.29 3.33
CA SER A 279 8.28 -19.11 2.94
C SER A 279 7.92 -17.87 3.74
N TRP A 280 6.65 -17.69 4.11
CA TRP A 280 6.22 -16.53 4.92
C TRP A 280 6.92 -16.48 6.27
N PHE A 281 7.12 -17.63 6.92
CA PHE A 281 7.80 -17.69 8.22
C PHE A 281 9.33 -17.67 8.07
N LYS A 282 9.87 -18.32 7.05
CA LYS A 282 11.33 -18.36 6.82
C LYS A 282 11.89 -17.00 6.43
N SER A 283 11.11 -16.16 5.75
CA SER A 283 11.52 -14.81 5.34
C SER A 283 11.91 -13.86 6.50
N PHE A 284 11.74 -14.28 7.74
CA PHE A 284 12.21 -13.53 8.90
C PHE A 284 13.65 -13.90 9.34
N GLY A 285 14.31 -14.80 8.66
CA GLY A 285 15.64 -15.26 9.07
C GLY A 285 16.42 -15.95 7.96
N ASP A 286 16.14 -15.65 6.69
CA ASP A 286 16.78 -16.29 5.54
C ASP A 286 17.79 -15.39 4.80
N ALA A 287 17.97 -14.14 5.25
CA ALA A 287 18.97 -13.24 4.69
C ALA A 287 20.40 -13.78 4.96
N PRO A 288 21.29 -13.85 3.94
CA PRO A 288 22.64 -14.39 4.08
C PRO A 288 23.49 -13.71 5.15
N GLY A 289 23.30 -12.41 5.39
CA GLY A 289 23.98 -11.64 6.42
C GLY A 289 23.32 -11.74 7.81
N GLY A 290 22.38 -12.66 8.00
CA GLY A 290 21.66 -12.88 9.26
C GLY A 290 20.79 -11.71 9.67
N PHE A 291 20.50 -11.57 10.97
CA PHE A 291 19.55 -10.59 11.51
C PHE A 291 19.84 -9.13 11.12
N SER A 292 21.12 -8.76 10.97
CA SER A 292 21.51 -7.41 10.56
C SER A 292 21.11 -7.09 9.11
N GLU A 293 21.01 -8.10 8.26
CA GLU A 293 20.51 -7.96 6.89
C GLU A 293 18.98 -8.02 6.84
N GLU A 294 18.37 -8.87 7.66
CA GLU A 294 16.91 -8.94 7.80
C GLU A 294 16.27 -7.60 8.14
N ILE A 295 16.85 -6.85 9.07
CA ILE A 295 16.36 -5.49 9.41
C ILE A 295 16.40 -4.55 8.20
N LYS A 296 17.36 -4.73 7.28
CA LYS A 296 17.48 -3.91 6.07
C LYS A 296 16.38 -4.19 5.04
N GLU A 297 15.65 -5.30 5.17
CA GLU A 297 14.48 -5.61 4.33
C GLU A 297 13.22 -4.85 4.74
N VAL A 298 13.22 -4.26 5.93
CA VAL A 298 12.11 -3.45 6.40
C VAL A 298 12.10 -2.11 5.65
N GLN A 299 10.97 -1.81 5.04
CA GLN A 299 10.67 -0.53 4.43
C GLN A 299 9.93 0.33 5.43
N ALA A 300 10.24 1.62 5.47
CA ALA A 300 9.62 2.58 6.37
C ALA A 300 8.98 3.73 5.60
N SER A 301 7.77 4.08 5.96
CA SER A 301 7.00 5.20 5.43
C SER A 301 6.66 6.15 6.57
N LEU A 302 6.94 7.44 6.40
CA LEU A 302 6.55 8.51 7.32
C LEU A 302 5.65 9.48 6.58
N GLY A 303 4.55 9.89 7.20
CA GLY A 303 3.60 10.82 6.61
C GLY A 303 3.04 11.82 7.62
N ALA A 304 2.73 12.99 7.10
CA ALA A 304 1.98 14.02 7.81
C ALA A 304 0.84 14.53 6.94
N GLU A 305 -0.33 14.72 7.54
CA GLU A 305 -1.52 15.25 6.89
C GLU A 305 -2.11 16.36 7.77
N TYR A 306 -2.25 17.54 7.19
CA TYR A 306 -2.95 18.68 7.81
C TYR A 306 -4.27 18.91 7.11
N TRP A 307 -5.35 19.03 7.88
CA TRP A 307 -6.69 19.40 7.40
C TRP A 307 -7.12 20.75 7.94
N TYR A 308 -7.62 21.59 7.05
CA TYR A 308 -8.31 22.83 7.37
C TYR A 308 -9.80 22.72 7.07
N ALA A 309 -10.62 22.98 8.09
CA ALA A 309 -12.10 22.96 8.04
C ALA A 309 -12.69 21.65 7.45
N ASN A 310 -11.96 20.53 7.52
CA ASN A 310 -12.27 19.26 6.84
C ASN A 310 -12.50 19.39 5.32
N GLN A 311 -12.05 20.49 4.72
CA GLN A 311 -12.20 20.77 3.28
C GLN A 311 -10.87 20.76 2.54
N PHE A 312 -9.82 21.33 3.11
CA PHE A 312 -8.50 21.42 2.47
C PHE A 312 -7.50 20.57 3.23
N ALA A 313 -6.74 19.79 2.50
CA ALA A 313 -5.66 18.98 3.06
C ALA A 313 -4.33 19.30 2.41
N LEU A 314 -3.27 19.36 3.23
CA LEU A 314 -1.88 19.36 2.78
C LEU A 314 -1.19 18.13 3.35
N ARG A 315 -0.31 17.53 2.56
CA ARG A 315 0.37 16.29 2.90
C ARG A 315 1.85 16.36 2.56
N ALA A 316 2.64 15.72 3.38
CA ALA A 316 4.06 15.50 3.14
C ALA A 316 4.44 14.11 3.63
N GLY A 317 5.40 13.47 3.00
CA GLY A 317 5.85 12.16 3.41
C GLY A 317 7.24 11.81 2.92
N TYR A 318 7.77 10.74 3.48
CA TYR A 318 9.05 10.18 3.11
C TYR A 318 8.98 8.65 3.12
N PHE A 319 9.45 8.04 2.04
CA PHE A 319 9.61 6.60 1.91
C PHE A 319 11.08 6.21 1.95
N TYR A 320 11.39 5.17 2.69
CA TYR A 320 12.74 4.64 2.84
C TYR A 320 12.82 3.15 2.61
N GLU A 321 13.73 2.73 1.75
CA GLU A 321 14.17 1.36 1.54
C GLU A 321 15.69 1.30 1.53
N ASN A 322 16.26 0.26 2.14
CA ASN A 322 17.70 0.15 2.30
C ASN A 322 18.41 0.05 0.93
N PRO A 323 19.61 0.67 0.75
CA PRO A 323 20.36 0.66 -0.51
C PRO A 323 20.64 -0.72 -1.09
N ILE A 324 20.88 -1.74 -0.27
CA ILE A 324 21.15 -3.10 -0.74
C ILE A 324 19.89 -3.94 -0.97
N LYS A 325 18.71 -3.43 -0.60
CA LYS A 325 17.40 -4.11 -0.68
C LYS A 325 16.41 -3.43 -1.64
N GLY A 326 16.88 -2.53 -2.51
CA GLY A 326 16.04 -1.85 -3.53
C GLY A 326 16.32 -0.36 -3.68
N ASN A 327 16.87 0.31 -2.65
CA ASN A 327 17.34 1.70 -2.67
C ASN A 327 16.28 2.74 -3.05
N ARG A 328 15.00 2.47 -2.83
CA ARG A 328 13.95 3.46 -3.07
C ARG A 328 13.88 4.43 -1.89
N LYS A 329 14.15 5.69 -2.16
CA LYS A 329 14.05 6.79 -1.20
C LYS A 329 13.45 7.97 -1.92
N TYR A 330 12.39 8.54 -1.38
CA TYR A 330 11.78 9.71 -1.98
C TYR A 330 10.94 10.49 -0.97
N PHE A 331 10.87 11.78 -1.22
CA PHE A 331 9.91 12.65 -0.57
C PHE A 331 8.63 12.72 -1.41
N THR A 332 7.52 12.93 -0.76
CA THR A 332 6.24 13.13 -1.41
C THR A 332 5.55 14.36 -0.84
N MET A 333 4.73 14.97 -1.66
CA MET A 333 3.81 16.02 -1.22
C MET A 333 2.44 15.77 -1.86
N GLY A 334 1.41 16.28 -1.20
CA GLY A 334 0.05 16.14 -1.69
C GLY A 334 -0.86 17.25 -1.23
N ALA A 335 -1.94 17.40 -1.95
CA ALA A 335 -3.04 18.31 -1.61
C ALA A 335 -4.38 17.58 -1.75
N GLY A 336 -5.35 17.99 -0.96
CA GLY A 336 -6.71 17.46 -1.02
C GLY A 336 -7.73 18.59 -0.94
N LEU A 337 -8.83 18.41 -1.64
CA LEU A 337 -10.00 19.25 -1.57
C LEU A 337 -11.21 18.35 -1.37
N LYS A 338 -12.04 18.67 -0.38
CA LYS A 338 -13.33 18.01 -0.15
C LYS A 338 -14.42 19.07 -0.13
N TYR A 339 -15.45 18.84 -0.93
CA TYR A 339 -16.65 19.67 -0.95
C TYR A 339 -17.88 18.77 -0.92
N ASN A 340 -18.64 18.86 0.16
CA ASN A 340 -19.75 17.96 0.45
C ASN A 340 -19.28 16.49 0.34
N ASN A 341 -19.89 15.75 -0.57
CA ASN A 341 -19.66 14.32 -0.80
C ASN A 341 -18.51 14.04 -1.77
N PHE A 342 -18.00 15.04 -2.48
CA PHE A 342 -16.93 14.89 -3.46
C PHE A 342 -15.60 15.34 -2.90
N GLY A 343 -14.54 14.68 -3.36
CA GLY A 343 -13.21 15.18 -3.10
C GLY A 343 -12.23 14.82 -4.19
N LEU A 344 -11.17 15.61 -4.22
CA LEU A 344 -10.02 15.50 -5.10
C LEU A 344 -8.77 15.36 -4.25
N ASN A 345 -7.92 14.41 -4.58
CA ASN A 345 -6.58 14.36 -4.02
C ASN A 345 -5.56 14.36 -5.16
N PHE A 346 -4.48 15.03 -4.91
CA PHE A 346 -3.31 15.10 -5.76
C PHE A 346 -2.07 14.73 -4.97
N SER A 347 -1.14 13.99 -5.58
CA SER A 347 0.19 13.80 -4.99
C SER A 347 1.28 13.82 -6.04
N TYR A 348 2.46 14.21 -5.59
CA TYR A 348 3.67 14.31 -6.39
C TYR A 348 4.84 13.69 -5.65
N LEU A 349 5.57 12.80 -6.33
CA LEU A 349 6.78 12.19 -5.84
C LEU A 349 7.97 13.04 -6.29
N LEU A 350 8.64 13.63 -5.32
CA LEU A 350 9.81 14.47 -5.54
C LEU A 350 11.02 13.62 -5.92
N PRO A 351 11.79 14.03 -6.91
CA PRO A 351 13.02 13.34 -7.27
C PRO A 351 13.99 13.28 -6.10
N SER A 352 14.57 12.11 -5.86
CA SER A 352 15.72 11.97 -4.97
C SER A 352 16.86 11.29 -5.72
N GLY A 353 18.10 11.79 -5.53
CA GLY A 353 19.27 11.37 -6.26
C GLY A 353 19.51 12.16 -7.55
N ASN A 354 20.75 12.11 -8.05
CA ASN A 354 21.20 12.84 -9.24
C ASN A 354 21.78 11.87 -10.29
N GLY A 355 21.64 12.21 -11.57
CA GLY A 355 22.23 11.45 -12.67
C GLY A 355 21.70 9.99 -12.71
N VAL A 356 22.62 9.03 -12.85
CA VAL A 356 22.30 7.59 -12.93
C VAL A 356 21.68 7.00 -11.65
N ASN A 357 21.78 7.71 -10.52
CA ASN A 357 21.19 7.32 -9.24
C ASN A 357 19.79 7.92 -9.02
N ARG A 358 19.23 8.59 -10.03
CA ARG A 358 17.88 9.15 -9.95
C ARG A 358 16.86 8.02 -9.87
N ASN A 359 15.94 8.14 -8.90
CA ASN A 359 14.86 7.18 -8.76
C ASN A 359 13.98 7.21 -10.03
N PRO A 360 13.76 6.08 -10.73
CA PRO A 360 12.90 6.00 -11.90
C PRO A 360 11.45 6.43 -11.65
N LEU A 361 10.99 6.37 -10.38
CA LEU A 361 9.68 6.82 -9.95
C LEU A 361 9.56 8.32 -9.76
N SER A 362 10.67 9.07 -9.94
CA SER A 362 10.68 10.53 -9.86
C SER A 362 9.61 11.14 -10.76
N ASN A 363 9.04 12.26 -10.33
CA ASN A 363 7.99 12.97 -11.06
C ASN A 363 6.70 12.17 -11.25
N THR A 364 6.45 11.13 -10.46
CA THR A 364 5.17 10.42 -10.48
C THR A 364 4.08 11.32 -9.89
N LEU A 365 3.05 11.55 -10.68
CA LEU A 365 1.84 12.27 -10.31
C LEU A 365 0.72 11.27 -10.04
N ARG A 366 -0.14 11.53 -9.04
CA ARG A 366 -1.36 10.77 -8.81
C ARG A 366 -2.54 11.72 -8.68
N PHE A 367 -3.65 11.35 -9.31
CA PHE A 367 -4.90 12.08 -9.27
C PHE A 367 -5.99 11.13 -8.78
N SER A 368 -6.61 11.45 -7.67
CA SER A 368 -7.71 10.67 -7.11
C SER A 368 -8.98 11.50 -7.01
N LEU A 369 -10.08 10.90 -7.45
CA LEU A 369 -11.44 11.34 -7.19
C LEU A 369 -12.04 10.43 -6.15
N PHE A 370 -12.79 10.97 -5.19
CA PHE A 370 -13.59 10.15 -4.29
C PHE A 370 -14.98 10.76 -4.09
N PHE A 371 -15.92 9.89 -3.76
CA PHE A 371 -17.29 10.22 -3.47
C PHE A 371 -17.77 9.43 -2.25
N ASP A 372 -18.26 10.14 -1.22
CA ASP A 372 -18.84 9.57 -0.01
C ASP A 372 -20.37 9.54 -0.17
N PHE A 373 -21.00 8.38 0.12
CA PHE A 373 -22.46 8.25 0.09
C PHE A 373 -23.05 8.86 1.35
N GLY A 374 -24.26 9.44 1.26
CA GLY A 374 -24.98 10.01 2.40
C GLY A 374 -24.24 11.20 3.00
N GLY A 375 -24.05 12.26 2.21
CA GLY A 375 -23.60 13.55 2.73
C GLY A 375 -24.55 14.06 3.78
N ASP A 376 -24.04 14.83 4.75
CA ASP A 376 -24.80 15.48 5.80
C ASP A 376 -26.14 15.96 5.29
N SER A 377 -27.20 15.30 5.71
CA SER A 377 -28.50 15.94 5.79
C SER A 377 -28.30 17.08 6.78
N GLY A 378 -28.02 18.26 6.23
CA GLY A 378 -27.89 19.48 7.00
C GLY A 378 -29.00 19.52 8.01
N SER A 379 -28.64 19.74 9.26
CA SER A 379 -29.58 19.97 10.34
C SER A 379 -30.71 20.88 9.82
N SER A 380 -31.85 20.30 9.48
CA SER A 380 -33.06 21.03 9.33
C SER A 380 -33.30 21.68 10.69
N SER A 381 -33.00 22.98 10.79
CA SER A 381 -33.47 23.79 11.87
C SER A 381 -34.99 23.66 11.88
N THR A 382 -35.50 22.79 12.71
CA THR A 382 -36.90 22.82 13.13
C THR A 382 -37.08 24.13 13.88
N THR A 383 -37.50 25.13 13.15
CA THR A 383 -38.09 26.34 13.76
C THR A 383 -39.23 25.90 14.67
N PRO A 384 -39.22 26.21 15.96
CA PRO A 384 -40.39 25.95 16.81
C PRO A 384 -41.53 26.74 16.25
N SER A 385 -42.60 26.11 15.79
CA SER A 385 -43.88 26.75 15.53
C SER A 385 -44.41 27.27 16.87
N THR A 386 -44.40 28.57 17.05
CA THR A 386 -45.13 29.24 18.10
C THR A 386 -46.61 29.10 17.75
N ASP A 387 -47.24 28.14 18.36
CA ASP A 387 -48.70 27.98 18.38
C ASP A 387 -49.28 29.03 19.37
N THR A 388 -49.69 30.16 18.80
CA THR A 388 -50.53 31.12 19.51
C THR A 388 -51.98 30.64 19.50
N GLY A 389 -52.30 29.72 20.42
CA GLY A 389 -53.67 29.35 20.69
C GLY A 389 -54.42 30.46 21.36
N GLY A 390 -55.18 31.23 20.59
CA GLY A 390 -56.19 32.16 21.09
C GLY A 390 -57.35 31.40 21.73
N SER A 391 -57.62 31.70 22.96
CA SER A 391 -58.79 31.33 23.69
C SER A 391 -60.00 32.16 23.25
N PRO A 392 -61.18 31.64 22.97
CA PRO A 392 -62.38 32.41 22.93
C PRO A 392 -63.09 32.32 24.29
N SER A 393 -63.24 33.45 24.93
CA SER A 393 -64.24 33.73 25.94
C SER A 393 -65.62 33.68 25.30
N ASN A 394 -66.61 33.00 25.92
CA ASN A 394 -67.98 33.49 25.93
C ASN A 394 -68.83 32.77 26.96
N ASN A 395 -69.45 33.64 27.75
CA ASN A 395 -70.80 33.61 28.39
C ASN A 395 -71.37 32.25 28.84
#